data_de1e79db3bc706e7fb0edfc4cd159b20
#
_entry.id   de1e79db3bc706e7fb0edfc4cd159b20
#
_cell.length_a   1.000
_cell.length_b   1.000
_cell.length_c   1.000
_cell.angle_alpha   90.00
_cell.angle_beta   90.00
_cell.angle_gamma   90.00
#
_symmetry.space_group_name_H-M   'P 1'
#
loop_
_entity.id
_entity.type
_entity.pdbx_description
1 polymer ?
#
loop_
_entity_poly.entity_id
_entity_poly.type
_entity_poly.pdbx_seq_one_letter_code
_entity_poly.pdbx_strand_id
1 'polypeptide(L)'
;MLDYLRKHTIVIMAAMALVFVGLMFVGGDVSGGSLTGMFKQTFVSVDGKSYGEKDYNNMGRTGLSVAFSFPSTFGPLLQDNFSSEENLRELCHLLKTNNPNAAFLAYRGIIRREAGRLGLTPSTAEIDDAICNIPEFQDDKGVFDPQKYDNFISMRGNMGKKLQEELLRGLMEDTISLERIKDVLA
;
A
#
# COMPACT_ATOMS: atom_id res chain seq x y z
N MET A 1 -46.97 -13.89 28.75
CA MET A 1 -45.95 -13.42 27.80
C MET A 1 -44.77 -14.38 27.66
N LEU A 2 -44.21 -14.89 28.74
CA LEU A 2 -43.07 -15.81 28.70
C LEU A 2 -43.38 -17.17 28.00
N ASP A 3 -44.61 -17.70 28.16
CA ASP A 3 -44.98 -18.96 27.52
C ASP A 3 -45.13 -18.84 25.98
N TYR A 4 -45.51 -17.67 25.50
CA TYR A 4 -45.56 -17.40 24.05
C TYR A 4 -44.17 -17.39 23.44
N LEU A 5 -43.21 -16.73 24.11
CA LEU A 5 -41.79 -16.73 23.70
C LEU A 5 -41.20 -18.14 23.74
N ARG A 6 -41.50 -18.92 24.77
CA ARG A 6 -41.01 -20.29 24.94
C ARG A 6 -41.53 -21.24 23.83
N LYS A 7 -42.82 -21.05 23.45
CA LYS A 7 -43.44 -21.86 22.38
C LYS A 7 -42.90 -21.54 20.98
N HIS A 8 -42.41 -20.31 20.80
CA HIS A 8 -41.87 -19.86 19.52
C HIS A 8 -40.34 -19.81 19.47
N THR A 9 -39.64 -20.13 20.57
CA THR A 9 -38.18 -20.13 20.64
C THR A 9 -37.53 -20.98 19.51
N ILE A 10 -38.11 -22.15 19.24
CA ILE A 10 -37.62 -23.05 18.20
C ILE A 10 -37.80 -22.41 16.80
N VAL A 11 -38.93 -21.75 16.58
CA VAL A 11 -39.22 -21.07 15.30
C VAL A 11 -38.31 -19.86 15.12
N ILE A 12 -38.08 -19.10 16.18
CA ILE A 12 -37.17 -17.93 16.18
C ILE A 12 -35.72 -18.40 15.95
N MET A 13 -35.28 -19.46 16.61
CA MET A 13 -33.95 -20.04 16.41
C MET A 13 -33.79 -20.60 15.01
N ALA A 14 -34.81 -21.27 14.46
CA ALA A 14 -34.77 -21.75 13.07
C ALA A 14 -34.76 -20.62 12.07
N ALA A 15 -35.51 -19.55 12.30
CA ALA A 15 -35.47 -18.35 11.44
C ALA A 15 -34.11 -17.63 11.51
N MET A 16 -33.52 -17.49 12.71
CA MET A 16 -32.17 -16.95 12.86
C MET A 16 -31.12 -17.83 12.18
N ALA A 17 -31.21 -19.16 12.31
CA ALA A 17 -30.31 -20.10 11.62
C ALA A 17 -30.44 -19.97 10.09
N LEU A 18 -31.66 -19.82 9.57
CA LEU A 18 -31.90 -19.60 8.13
C LEU A 18 -31.34 -18.26 7.65
N VAL A 19 -31.44 -17.20 8.45
CA VAL A 19 -30.83 -15.92 8.13
C VAL A 19 -29.30 -16.01 8.14
N PHE A 20 -28.72 -16.73 9.10
CA PHE A 20 -27.26 -16.98 9.16
C PHE A 20 -26.80 -17.82 7.95
N VAL A 21 -27.53 -18.88 7.62
CA VAL A 21 -27.24 -19.71 6.44
C VAL A 21 -27.44 -18.90 5.16
N GLY A 22 -28.51 -18.09 5.05
CA GLY A 22 -28.76 -17.20 3.93
C GLY A 22 -27.65 -16.16 3.75
N LEU A 23 -27.14 -15.56 4.82
CA LEU A 23 -25.99 -14.65 4.79
C LEU A 23 -24.70 -15.36 4.33
N MET A 24 -24.52 -16.65 4.65
CA MET A 24 -23.41 -17.43 4.15
C MET A 24 -23.51 -17.71 2.64
N PHE A 25 -24.70 -17.85 2.08
CA PHE A 25 -24.90 -18.16 0.66
C PHE A 25 -25.03 -16.92 -0.25
N VAL A 26 -25.45 -15.77 0.27
CA VAL A 26 -25.54 -14.52 -0.50
C VAL A 26 -24.16 -13.85 -0.67
N GLY A 27 -23.18 -14.24 0.16
CA GLY A 27 -21.78 -13.81 0.01
C GLY A 27 -20.96 -14.77 -0.84
N GLY A 28 -21.43 -15.16 -2.03
CA GLY A 28 -20.76 -16.14 -2.90
C GLY A 28 -19.28 -15.84 -3.12
N ASP A 29 -18.48 -16.63 -2.50
CA ASP A 29 -17.15 -17.19 -2.71
C ASP A 29 -16.56 -17.58 -1.36
N VAL A 30 -17.10 -18.65 -0.76
CA VAL A 30 -16.54 -19.24 0.46
C VAL A 30 -15.42 -20.20 0.03
N SER A 31 -14.30 -19.63 -0.36
CA SER A 31 -13.01 -20.30 -0.32
C SER A 31 -12.31 -19.85 0.97
N GLY A 32 -12.55 -20.59 2.05
CA GLY A 32 -11.66 -20.63 3.22
C GLY A 32 -11.43 -19.34 4.04
N GLY A 33 -12.36 -18.37 4.02
CA GLY A 33 -12.18 -17.09 4.71
C GLY A 33 -12.98 -17.00 6.00
N SER A 34 -12.29 -16.84 7.10
CA SER A 34 -12.80 -16.46 8.42
C SER A 34 -13.80 -15.29 8.31
N LEU A 35 -14.82 -15.26 9.22
CA LEU A 35 -15.79 -14.17 9.39
C LEU A 35 -15.17 -12.75 9.53
N THR A 36 -13.88 -12.65 9.76
CA THR A 36 -13.08 -11.40 9.69
C THR A 36 -13.03 -10.78 8.29
N GLY A 37 -13.38 -11.49 7.22
CA GLY A 37 -13.47 -10.96 5.85
C GLY A 37 -14.67 -10.02 5.60
N MET A 38 -15.68 -10.03 6.46
CA MET A 38 -16.89 -9.21 6.31
C MET A 38 -16.68 -7.71 6.59
N PHE A 39 -15.60 -7.36 7.28
CA PHE A 39 -15.22 -5.97 7.55
C PHE A 39 -13.83 -5.70 6.99
N LYS A 40 -13.70 -5.72 5.66
CA LYS A 40 -12.50 -5.19 5.01
C LYS A 40 -12.45 -3.70 5.32
N GLN A 41 -11.77 -3.35 6.40
CA GLN A 41 -11.58 -1.96 6.79
C GLN A 41 -10.74 -1.29 5.69
N THR A 42 -11.40 -0.46 4.89
CA THR A 42 -10.73 0.35 3.87
C THR A 42 -10.08 1.53 4.58
N PHE A 43 -8.75 1.58 4.60
CA PHE A 43 -8.01 2.69 5.19
C PHE A 43 -7.92 3.88 4.26
N VAL A 44 -7.78 3.63 2.98
CA VAL A 44 -7.66 4.66 1.94
C VAL A 44 -8.35 4.16 0.68
N SER A 45 -9.06 5.04 -0.01
CA SER A 45 -9.57 4.79 -1.35
C SER A 45 -9.06 5.86 -2.30
N VAL A 46 -8.42 5.44 -3.39
CA VAL A 46 -7.95 6.32 -4.44
C VAL A 46 -8.58 5.83 -5.73
N ASP A 47 -9.42 6.66 -6.33
CA ASP A 47 -10.05 6.42 -7.63
C ASP A 47 -10.79 5.07 -7.73
N GLY A 48 -11.56 4.75 -6.69
CA GLY A 48 -12.31 3.49 -6.61
C GLY A 48 -11.49 2.26 -6.21
N LYS A 49 -10.16 2.36 -6.15
CA LYS A 49 -9.29 1.31 -5.61
C LYS A 49 -9.17 1.46 -4.10
N SER A 50 -9.65 0.46 -3.37
CA SER A 50 -9.58 0.42 -1.91
C SER A 50 -8.30 -0.26 -1.45
N TYR A 51 -7.63 0.37 -0.49
CA TYR A 51 -6.43 -0.15 0.17
C TYR A 51 -6.80 -0.58 1.60
N GLY A 52 -6.54 -1.84 1.92
CA GLY A 52 -6.83 -2.43 3.22
C GLY A 52 -5.67 -2.30 4.20
N GLU A 53 -5.83 -2.91 5.38
CA GLU A 53 -4.83 -2.90 6.45
C GLU A 53 -3.46 -3.41 6.01
N LYS A 54 -3.43 -4.48 5.20
CA LYS A 54 -2.18 -5.05 4.67
C LYS A 54 -1.45 -4.05 3.78
N ASP A 55 -2.18 -3.36 2.91
CA ASP A 55 -1.60 -2.34 2.02
C ASP A 55 -1.10 -1.15 2.83
N TYR A 56 -1.89 -0.71 3.82
CA TYR A 56 -1.50 0.35 4.74
C TYR A 56 -0.19 0.04 5.47
N ASN A 57 -0.07 -1.16 6.04
CA ASN A 57 1.14 -1.54 6.76
C ASN A 57 2.35 -1.72 5.84
N ASN A 58 2.20 -2.39 4.70
CA ASN A 58 3.29 -2.71 3.81
C ASN A 58 3.68 -1.52 2.91
N MET A 59 2.71 -0.94 2.21
CA MET A 59 2.99 0.10 1.21
C MET A 59 2.97 1.50 1.81
N GLY A 60 2.15 1.76 2.82
CA GLY A 60 2.08 3.03 3.53
C GLY A 60 3.20 3.15 4.56
N ARG A 61 3.07 2.47 5.70
CA ARG A 61 4.00 2.60 6.84
C ARG A 61 5.41 2.16 6.51
N THR A 62 5.59 0.94 6.00
CA THR A 62 6.92 0.43 5.67
C THR A 62 7.52 1.15 4.47
N GLY A 63 6.69 1.46 3.45
CA GLY A 63 7.13 2.21 2.28
C GLY A 63 7.66 3.59 2.63
N LEU A 64 6.95 4.34 3.47
CA LEU A 64 7.40 5.64 3.95
C LEU A 64 8.72 5.53 4.75
N SER A 65 8.82 4.52 5.63
CA SER A 65 10.07 4.26 6.39
C SER A 65 11.24 3.90 5.48
N VAL A 66 11.02 3.14 4.41
CA VAL A 66 12.06 2.83 3.42
C VAL A 66 12.46 4.08 2.65
N ALA A 67 11.50 4.87 2.19
CA ALA A 67 11.77 6.10 1.46
C ALA A 67 12.65 7.07 2.29
N PHE A 68 12.37 7.24 3.58
CA PHE A 68 13.21 8.03 4.48
C PHE A 68 14.59 7.42 4.77
N SER A 69 14.77 6.13 4.59
CA SER A 69 16.08 5.46 4.77
C SER A 69 17.02 5.68 3.57
N PHE A 70 16.50 6.09 2.42
CA PHE A 70 17.25 6.36 1.19
C PHE A 70 16.89 7.74 0.61
N PRO A 71 17.21 8.82 1.33
CA PRO A 71 16.79 10.18 0.94
C PRO A 71 17.44 10.64 -0.37
N SER A 72 18.63 10.13 -0.71
CA SER A 72 19.30 10.40 -1.99
C SER A 72 18.49 9.87 -3.18
N THR A 73 17.85 8.72 -3.02
CA THR A 73 17.14 8.01 -4.08
C THR A 73 15.65 8.39 -4.12
N PHE A 74 14.98 8.38 -2.95
CA PHE A 74 13.55 8.66 -2.85
C PHE A 74 13.22 10.10 -2.44
N GLY A 75 14.23 10.98 -2.41
CA GLY A 75 14.03 12.41 -2.17
C GLY A 75 12.92 13.02 -3.03
N PRO A 76 12.85 12.77 -4.34
CA PRO A 76 11.76 13.27 -5.19
C PRO A 76 10.36 12.93 -4.71
N LEU A 77 10.16 11.76 -4.08
CA LEU A 77 8.88 11.36 -3.50
C LEU A 77 8.56 12.11 -2.18
N LEU A 78 9.60 12.57 -1.48
CA LEU A 78 9.47 13.13 -0.13
C LEU A 78 9.52 14.65 -0.10
N GLN A 79 10.29 15.28 -1.02
CA GLN A 79 10.69 16.69 -0.96
C GLN A 79 9.52 17.67 -0.86
N ASP A 80 8.50 17.50 -1.69
CA ASP A 80 7.45 18.50 -1.80
C ASP A 80 6.38 18.34 -0.69
N ASN A 81 6.08 17.11 -0.30
CA ASN A 81 4.91 16.82 0.54
C ASN A 81 5.26 16.29 1.94
N PHE A 82 6.46 15.74 2.12
CA PHE A 82 6.88 15.09 3.38
C PHE A 82 8.11 15.74 4.02
N SER A 83 8.60 16.84 3.46
CA SER A 83 9.81 17.54 3.93
C SER A 83 9.56 18.45 5.14
N SER A 84 8.32 18.94 5.31
CA SER A 84 7.94 19.79 6.44
C SER A 84 6.61 19.33 7.04
N GLU A 85 6.39 19.69 8.31
CA GLU A 85 5.12 19.39 8.99
C GLU A 85 3.94 20.11 8.33
N GLU A 86 4.18 21.32 7.80
CA GLU A 86 3.17 22.12 7.13
C GLU A 86 2.72 21.49 5.82
N ASN A 87 3.66 21.12 4.96
CA ASN A 87 3.36 20.45 3.68
C ASN A 87 2.66 19.11 3.90
N LEU A 88 3.10 18.34 4.89
CA LEU A 88 2.46 17.08 5.25
C LEU A 88 1.03 17.30 5.75
N ARG A 89 0.78 18.34 6.54
CA ARG A 89 -0.56 18.69 7.01
C ARG A 89 -1.48 19.09 5.86
N GLU A 90 -0.96 19.90 4.92
CA GLU A 90 -1.69 20.27 3.71
C GLU A 90 -2.04 19.05 2.85
N LEU A 91 -1.06 18.17 2.59
CA LEU A 91 -1.29 16.92 1.87
C LEU A 91 -2.36 16.05 2.56
N CYS A 92 -2.25 15.89 3.87
CA CYS A 92 -3.24 15.13 4.64
C CYS A 92 -4.64 15.75 4.53
N HIS A 93 -4.74 17.06 4.57
CA HIS A 93 -6.00 17.78 4.39
C HIS A 93 -6.59 17.55 2.99
N LEU A 94 -5.77 17.69 1.94
CA LEU A 94 -6.19 17.44 0.55
C LEU A 94 -6.68 16.00 0.35
N LEU A 95 -6.01 15.05 0.96
CA LEU A 95 -6.33 13.62 0.86
C LEU A 95 -7.39 13.16 1.89
N LYS A 96 -7.93 14.10 2.68
CA LYS A 96 -8.94 13.84 3.73
C LYS A 96 -8.53 12.72 4.70
N THR A 97 -7.27 12.73 5.10
CA THR A 97 -6.71 11.78 6.08
C THR A 97 -5.94 12.54 7.16
N ASN A 98 -5.87 11.98 8.37
CA ASN A 98 -5.06 12.51 9.46
C ASN A 98 -3.80 11.66 9.70
N ASN A 99 -3.48 10.76 8.78
CA ASN A 99 -2.41 9.79 8.95
C ASN A 99 -1.38 9.90 7.82
N PRO A 100 -0.11 10.23 8.13
CA PRO A 100 0.96 10.36 7.14
C PRO A 100 1.17 9.12 6.27
N ASN A 101 1.05 7.93 6.85
CA ASN A 101 1.22 6.67 6.11
C ASN A 101 0.07 6.45 5.11
N ALA A 102 -1.15 6.83 5.49
CA ALA A 102 -2.30 6.78 4.59
C ALA A 102 -2.17 7.84 3.48
N ALA A 103 -1.69 9.05 3.82
CA ALA A 103 -1.40 10.09 2.85
C ALA A 103 -0.32 9.63 1.84
N PHE A 104 0.75 9.01 2.31
CA PHE A 104 1.81 8.47 1.45
C PHE A 104 1.28 7.39 0.50
N LEU A 105 0.46 6.46 1.02
CA LEU A 105 -0.17 5.42 0.20
C LEU A 105 -1.08 6.02 -0.88
N ALA A 106 -1.90 7.01 -0.52
CA ALA A 106 -2.79 7.69 -1.46
C ALA A 106 -1.98 8.48 -2.51
N TYR A 107 -0.94 9.19 -2.10
CA TYR A 107 -0.05 9.94 -2.98
C TYR A 107 0.61 9.05 -4.03
N ARG A 108 1.16 7.91 -3.63
CA ARG A 108 1.68 6.90 -4.55
C ARG A 108 0.62 6.39 -5.53
N GLY A 109 -0.59 6.16 -5.05
CA GLY A 109 -1.72 5.77 -5.91
C GLY A 109 -2.04 6.81 -6.98
N ILE A 110 -1.98 8.10 -6.65
CA ILE A 110 -2.18 9.21 -7.58
C ILE A 110 -1.05 9.25 -8.62
N ILE A 111 0.22 9.13 -8.21
CA ILE A 111 1.37 9.11 -9.12
C ILE A 111 1.20 7.99 -10.15
N ARG A 112 0.91 6.77 -9.72
CA ARG A 112 0.72 5.62 -10.63
C ARG A 112 -0.42 5.81 -11.60
N ARG A 113 -1.54 6.37 -11.14
CA ARG A 113 -2.67 6.68 -12.00
C ARG A 113 -2.28 7.68 -13.08
N GLU A 114 -1.66 8.80 -12.71
CA GLU A 114 -1.28 9.83 -13.66
C GLU A 114 -0.19 9.35 -14.62
N ALA A 115 0.80 8.60 -14.14
CA ALA A 115 1.81 7.97 -15.00
C ALA A 115 1.17 7.01 -16.02
N GLY A 116 0.22 6.19 -15.58
CA GLY A 116 -0.53 5.31 -16.49
C GLY A 116 -1.35 6.08 -17.52
N ARG A 117 -2.04 7.15 -17.10
CA ARG A 117 -2.83 8.01 -17.99
C ARG A 117 -1.97 8.72 -19.05
N LEU A 118 -0.76 9.12 -18.69
CA LEU A 118 0.18 9.83 -19.56
C LEU A 118 1.11 8.89 -20.35
N GLY A 119 1.07 7.58 -20.11
CA GLY A 119 1.99 6.62 -20.74
C GLY A 119 3.44 6.75 -20.23
N LEU A 120 3.63 7.23 -19.01
CA LEU A 120 4.95 7.51 -18.39
C LEU A 120 5.42 6.43 -17.42
N THR A 121 4.70 5.31 -17.34
CA THR A 121 5.07 4.18 -16.47
C THR A 121 6.42 3.61 -16.94
N PRO A 122 7.42 3.47 -16.03
CA PRO A 122 8.70 2.89 -16.39
C PRO A 122 8.58 1.39 -16.68
N SER A 123 9.46 0.90 -17.55
CA SER A 123 9.63 -0.53 -17.82
C SER A 123 10.32 -1.23 -16.64
N THR A 124 10.17 -2.56 -16.59
CA THR A 124 10.88 -3.38 -15.59
C THR A 124 12.39 -3.21 -15.66
N ALA A 125 12.97 -3.11 -16.87
CA ALA A 125 14.40 -2.91 -17.06
C ALA A 125 14.88 -1.57 -16.49
N GLU A 126 14.12 -0.48 -16.71
CA GLU A 126 14.46 0.83 -16.14
C GLU A 126 14.40 0.84 -14.61
N ILE A 127 13.44 0.12 -14.03
CA ILE A 127 13.35 -0.05 -12.57
C ILE A 127 14.57 -0.83 -12.06
N ASP A 128 14.97 -1.90 -12.74
CA ASP A 128 16.12 -2.72 -12.36
C ASP A 128 17.42 -1.92 -12.45
N ASP A 129 17.63 -1.18 -13.54
CA ASP A 129 18.77 -0.29 -13.71
C ASP A 129 18.82 0.78 -12.61
N ALA A 130 17.70 1.40 -12.29
CA ALA A 130 17.62 2.41 -11.24
C ALA A 130 17.94 1.83 -9.86
N ILE A 131 17.49 0.60 -9.55
CA ILE A 131 17.84 -0.10 -8.29
C ILE A 131 19.33 -0.39 -8.21
N CYS A 132 19.96 -0.82 -9.31
CA CYS A 132 21.41 -1.04 -9.37
C CYS A 132 22.23 0.25 -9.18
N ASN A 133 21.63 1.40 -9.47
CA ASN A 133 22.24 2.71 -9.30
C ASN A 133 21.99 3.36 -7.94
N ILE A 134 21.28 2.70 -7.02
CA ILE A 134 21.12 3.18 -5.64
C ILE A 134 22.50 3.20 -4.95
N PRO A 135 22.98 4.37 -4.46
CA PRO A 135 24.32 4.48 -3.89
C PRO A 135 24.59 3.52 -2.73
N GLU A 136 23.57 3.25 -1.92
CA GLU A 136 23.65 2.35 -0.78
C GLU A 136 23.85 0.88 -1.18
N PHE A 137 23.57 0.53 -2.43
CA PHE A 137 23.79 -0.81 -2.99
C PHE A 137 25.05 -0.89 -3.84
N GLN A 138 25.87 0.17 -3.89
CA GLN A 138 27.11 0.19 -4.64
C GLN A 138 28.31 -0.02 -3.72
N ASP A 139 29.38 -0.56 -4.29
CA ASP A 139 30.70 -0.65 -3.66
C ASP A 139 31.41 0.72 -3.70
N ASP A 140 32.64 0.75 -3.17
CA ASP A 140 33.48 1.97 -3.14
C ASP A 140 33.89 2.46 -4.54
N LYS A 141 33.65 1.67 -5.59
CA LYS A 141 33.91 2.00 -7.01
C LYS A 141 32.65 2.43 -7.75
N GLY A 142 31.51 2.48 -7.08
CA GLY A 142 30.21 2.79 -7.70
C GLY A 142 29.62 1.63 -8.50
N VAL A 143 30.05 0.39 -8.24
CA VAL A 143 29.52 -0.81 -8.90
C VAL A 143 28.50 -1.46 -7.99
N PHE A 144 27.40 -1.92 -8.55
CA PHE A 144 26.34 -2.63 -7.78
C PHE A 144 26.93 -3.83 -7.04
N ASP A 145 26.66 -3.90 -5.73
CA ASP A 145 27.03 -4.98 -4.82
C ASP A 145 25.80 -5.83 -4.48
N PRO A 146 25.66 -7.03 -5.07
CA PRO A 146 24.53 -7.92 -4.79
C PRO A 146 24.41 -8.29 -3.31
N GLN A 147 25.49 -8.29 -2.55
CA GLN A 147 25.49 -8.64 -1.14
C GLN A 147 24.85 -7.53 -0.30
N LYS A 148 25.15 -6.26 -0.60
CA LYS A 148 24.50 -5.12 0.06
C LYS A 148 22.99 -5.12 -0.22
N TYR A 149 22.59 -5.38 -1.46
CA TYR A 149 21.19 -5.52 -1.83
C TYR A 149 20.50 -6.68 -1.11
N ASP A 150 21.09 -7.89 -1.14
CA ASP A 150 20.55 -9.07 -0.46
C ASP A 150 20.44 -8.87 1.05
N ASN A 151 21.41 -8.21 1.67
CA ASN A 151 21.37 -7.86 3.09
C ASN A 151 20.17 -6.93 3.36
N PHE A 152 19.99 -5.90 2.57
CA PHE A 152 18.83 -4.98 2.72
C PHE A 152 17.51 -5.73 2.61
N ILE A 153 17.32 -6.53 1.55
CA ILE A 153 16.10 -7.30 1.33
C ILE A 153 15.84 -8.33 2.44
N SER A 154 16.90 -8.82 3.09
CA SER A 154 16.81 -9.84 4.17
C SER A 154 16.65 -9.24 5.57
N MET A 155 17.10 -8.01 5.80
CA MET A 155 17.22 -7.41 7.14
C MET A 155 15.90 -6.98 7.79
N ARG A 156 14.85 -6.72 7.03
CA ARG A 156 13.62 -6.18 7.59
C ARG A 156 12.59 -7.26 7.96
N GLY A 157 12.90 -8.02 9.00
CA GLY A 157 11.96 -8.71 9.90
C GLY A 157 10.89 -9.57 9.22
N ASN A 158 9.67 -9.48 9.70
CA ASN A 158 8.52 -10.33 9.39
C ASN A 158 7.95 -10.21 7.97
N MET A 159 8.54 -9.42 7.08
CA MET A 159 7.98 -9.09 5.75
C MET A 159 8.62 -9.92 4.64
N GLY A 160 9.16 -11.01 4.74
CA GLY A 160 9.73 -11.88 3.70
C GLY A 160 10.40 -11.16 2.51
N LYS A 161 11.50 -11.72 2.00
CA LYS A 161 12.32 -11.13 0.90
C LYS A 161 11.48 -10.62 -0.28
N LYS A 162 10.54 -11.44 -0.76
CA LYS A 162 9.72 -11.10 -1.93
C LYS A 162 8.91 -9.82 -1.75
N LEU A 163 8.27 -9.65 -0.58
CA LEU A 163 7.44 -8.47 -0.32
C LEU A 163 8.28 -7.21 -0.18
N GLN A 164 9.49 -7.34 0.37
CA GLN A 164 10.42 -6.23 0.50
C GLN A 164 10.99 -5.79 -0.84
N GLU A 165 11.30 -6.75 -1.71
CA GLU A 165 11.69 -6.49 -3.09
C GLU A 165 10.56 -5.80 -3.86
N GLU A 166 9.33 -6.32 -3.79
CA GLU A 166 8.16 -5.69 -4.42
C GLU A 166 7.92 -4.25 -3.92
N LEU A 167 8.17 -4.00 -2.63
CA LEU A 167 8.06 -2.66 -2.06
C LEU A 167 9.12 -1.71 -2.62
N LEU A 168 10.40 -2.14 -2.66
CA LEU A 168 11.50 -1.34 -3.18
C LEU A 168 11.28 -1.02 -4.67
N ARG A 169 10.92 -2.02 -5.46
CA ARG A 169 10.58 -1.86 -6.89
C ARG A 169 9.43 -0.88 -7.08
N GLY A 170 8.39 -1.00 -6.27
CA GLY A 170 7.25 -0.10 -6.33
C GLY A 170 7.57 1.33 -5.90
N LEU A 171 8.51 1.56 -4.99
CA LEU A 171 9.01 2.90 -4.65
C LEU A 171 9.82 3.50 -5.79
N MET A 172 10.67 2.70 -6.44
CA MET A 172 11.45 3.12 -7.57
C MET A 172 10.57 3.47 -8.78
N GLU A 173 9.56 2.63 -9.06
CA GLU A 173 8.54 2.91 -10.08
C GLU A 173 7.85 4.26 -9.85
N ASP A 174 7.43 4.52 -8.61
CA ASP A 174 6.76 5.77 -8.24
C ASP A 174 7.70 6.98 -8.38
N THR A 175 8.99 6.83 -8.03
CA THR A 175 10.00 7.89 -8.15
C THR A 175 10.22 8.27 -9.60
N ILE A 176 10.52 7.29 -10.47
CA ILE A 176 10.75 7.53 -11.92
C ILE A 176 9.49 8.13 -12.56
N SER A 177 8.32 7.60 -12.20
CA SER A 177 7.04 8.10 -12.71
C SER A 177 6.81 9.57 -12.34
N LEU A 178 7.09 9.94 -11.08
CA LEU A 178 6.93 11.31 -10.60
C LEU A 178 7.88 12.28 -11.32
N GLU A 179 9.14 11.91 -11.49
CA GLU A 179 10.12 12.70 -12.23
C GLU A 179 9.66 12.96 -13.67
N ARG A 180 9.22 11.92 -14.37
CA ARG A 180 8.68 12.05 -15.72
C ARG A 180 7.43 12.93 -15.80
N ILE A 181 6.54 12.83 -14.81
CA ILE A 181 5.36 13.70 -14.74
C ILE A 181 5.81 15.15 -14.54
N LYS A 182 6.77 15.43 -13.67
CA LYS A 182 7.32 16.77 -13.44
C LYS A 182 7.95 17.32 -14.74
N ASP A 183 8.73 16.53 -15.45
CA ASP A 183 9.38 16.94 -16.71
C ASP A 183 8.37 17.29 -17.82
N VAL A 184 7.24 16.61 -17.87
CA VAL A 184 6.17 16.89 -18.86
C VAL A 184 5.37 18.14 -18.48
N LEU A 185 5.30 18.49 -17.19
CA LEU A 185 4.53 19.62 -16.69
C LEU A 185 5.37 20.91 -16.55
N ALA A 186 6.71 20.83 -16.64
CA ALA A 186 7.63 21.97 -16.57
C ALA A 186 7.70 22.72 -17.89
#